data_33f19e22eec39a227144104ffb60f6b6
#
_entry.id   33f19e22eec39a227144104ffb60f6b6
#
_cell.length_a   1.000
_cell.length_b   1.000
_cell.length_c   1.000
_cell.angle_alpha   90.00
_cell.angle_beta   90.00
_cell.angle_gamma   90.00
#
_symmetry.space_group_name_H-M   'P 1'
#
loop_
_entity.id
_entity.type
_entity.pdbx_description
1 polymer ?
#
loop_
_entity_poly.entity_id
_entity_poly.type
_entity_poly.pdbx_seq_one_letter_code
_entity_poly.pdbx_strand_id
1 'polypeptide(L)'
;TRSSWVTGVQTCALPICGTIRTAGEPDFGHRLLAIFSGLQDVAAQYAPEAAAVEEVFVARSPRSALKLGQARGAAVVAALSAGLSIFNYSPRLVKQSVAGYGQADKGQVRYMVRVLLGLNAEPSSDAADALALAICHAHHSALPL
;
A
#
# COMPACT_ATOMS: atom_id res chain seq x y z
N THR A 1 16.12 -2.61 -0.83
CA THR A 1 14.74 -2.46 -1.34
C THR A 1 13.82 -2.38 -0.14
N ARG A 2 13.32 -1.19 0.15
CA ARG A 2 12.31 -0.99 1.19
C ARG A 2 10.97 -1.43 0.59
N SER A 3 10.35 -2.43 1.15
CA SER A 3 8.95 -2.73 0.87
C SER A 3 8.13 -1.98 1.90
N SER A 4 7.46 -0.93 1.47
CA SER A 4 6.55 -0.16 2.32
C SER A 4 5.13 -0.60 2.02
N TRP A 5 4.45 -1.01 3.06
CA TRP A 5 3.04 -1.38 3.01
C TRP A 5 2.31 -0.49 4.01
N VAL A 6 1.24 0.08 3.58
CA VAL A 6 0.42 0.92 4.44
C VAL A 6 -0.98 0.35 4.45
N THR A 7 -1.48 0.17 5.63
CA THR A 7 -2.90 -0.10 5.86
C THR A 7 -3.59 1.21 6.16
N GLY A 8 -4.54 1.60 5.32
CA GLY A 8 -5.49 2.66 5.65
C GLY A 8 -6.65 2.04 6.41
N VAL A 9 -6.73 2.29 7.71
CA VAL A 9 -7.94 1.99 8.49
C VAL A 9 -8.77 3.25 8.54
N GLN A 10 -9.96 3.22 7.96
CA GLN A 10 -10.91 4.31 8.02
C GLN A 10 -11.82 4.11 9.24
N THR A 11 -11.34 4.51 10.38
CA THR A 11 -12.19 4.93 11.51
C THR A 11 -12.15 6.46 11.57
N CYS A 12 -13.00 7.11 12.35
CA CYS A 12 -13.02 8.58 12.56
C CYS A 12 -11.69 9.14 13.14
N ALA A 13 -10.60 8.43 13.00
CA ALA A 13 -9.26 8.74 13.46
C ALA A 13 -8.36 9.13 12.28
N LEU A 14 -7.27 9.82 12.56
CA LEU A 14 -6.21 10.17 11.62
C LEU A 14 -5.69 8.93 10.88
N PRO A 15 -5.36 9.03 9.58
CA PRO A 15 -4.79 7.92 8.85
C PRO A 15 -3.49 7.44 9.50
N ILE A 16 -3.41 6.14 9.72
CA ILE A 16 -2.25 5.49 10.32
C ILE A 16 -1.41 4.93 9.19
N CYS A 17 -0.12 5.27 9.15
CA CYS A 17 0.82 4.73 8.18
C CYS A 17 2.10 4.25 8.85
N GLY A 18 2.72 3.23 8.26
CA GLY A 18 3.95 2.65 8.76
C GLY A 18 4.76 1.98 7.66
N THR A 19 5.91 1.45 8.02
CA THR A 19 6.80 0.74 7.09
C THR A 19 7.31 -0.53 7.75
N ILE A 20 7.12 -1.67 7.08
CA ILE A 20 7.76 -2.93 7.47
C ILE A 20 9.19 -2.90 6.91
N ARG A 21 10.18 -2.89 7.80
CA ARG A 21 11.59 -2.85 7.44
C ARG A 21 12.12 -4.26 7.30
N THR A 22 12.73 -4.58 6.15
CA THR A 22 13.30 -5.90 5.86
C THR A 22 14.81 -5.87 5.62
N ALA A 23 15.46 -4.72 5.81
CA ALA A 23 16.88 -4.55 5.51
C ALA A 23 17.83 -5.30 6.45
N GLY A 24 17.36 -5.64 7.65
CA GLY A 24 18.12 -6.40 8.65
C GLY A 24 18.02 -7.92 8.52
N GLU A 25 17.18 -8.41 7.61
CA GLU A 25 16.95 -9.85 7.48
C GLU A 25 18.12 -10.55 6.76
N PRO A 26 18.48 -11.79 7.19
CA PRO A 26 19.68 -12.50 6.72
C PRO A 26 19.59 -12.85 5.23
N ASP A 27 18.45 -13.16 4.71
CA ASP A 27 18.24 -13.55 3.32
C ASP A 27 16.87 -13.07 2.78
N PHE A 28 16.62 -13.36 1.51
CA PHE A 28 15.40 -12.93 0.86
C PHE A 28 14.15 -13.66 1.37
N GLY A 29 14.26 -14.92 1.76
CA GLY A 29 13.15 -15.68 2.35
C GLY A 29 12.70 -15.08 3.68
N HIS A 30 13.63 -14.72 4.56
CA HIS A 30 13.33 -14.04 5.82
C HIS A 30 12.71 -12.65 5.60
N ARG A 31 13.11 -11.95 4.53
CA ARG A 31 12.44 -10.68 4.15
C ARG A 31 10.97 -10.89 3.77
N LEU A 32 10.64 -11.96 3.06
CA LEU A 32 9.26 -12.30 2.74
C LEU A 32 8.48 -12.67 4.01
N LEU A 33 9.09 -13.41 4.91
CA LEU A 33 8.50 -13.75 6.20
C LEU A 33 8.25 -12.50 7.06
N ALA A 34 9.18 -11.55 7.10
CA ALA A 34 9.01 -10.29 7.81
C ALA A 34 7.85 -9.46 7.23
N ILE A 35 7.67 -9.44 5.90
CA ILE A 35 6.51 -8.80 5.27
C ILE A 35 5.22 -9.50 5.71
N PHE A 36 5.18 -10.82 5.63
CA PHE A 36 4.01 -11.60 6.03
C PHE A 36 3.63 -11.36 7.49
N SER A 37 4.57 -11.54 8.42
CA SER A 37 4.34 -11.38 9.86
C SER A 37 3.94 -9.95 10.22
N GLY A 38 4.63 -8.95 9.68
CA GLY A 38 4.31 -7.55 9.94
C GLY A 38 2.90 -7.16 9.45
N LEU A 39 2.43 -7.71 8.33
CA LEU A 39 1.06 -7.50 7.87
C LEU A 39 0.03 -8.24 8.72
N GLN A 40 0.36 -9.42 9.23
CA GLN A 40 -0.50 -10.13 10.21
C GLN A 40 -0.65 -9.30 11.49
N ASP A 41 0.43 -8.73 12.02
CA ASP A 41 0.40 -7.87 13.21
C ASP A 41 -0.49 -6.64 12.99
N VAL A 42 -0.34 -5.98 11.83
CA VAL A 42 -1.17 -4.84 11.45
C VAL A 42 -2.64 -5.25 11.34
N ALA A 43 -2.93 -6.37 10.69
CA ALA A 43 -4.31 -6.87 10.55
C ALA A 43 -4.93 -7.20 11.91
N ALA A 44 -4.16 -7.82 12.81
CA ALA A 44 -4.62 -8.13 14.17
C ALA A 44 -4.86 -6.87 15.00
N GLN A 45 -4.01 -5.85 14.85
CA GLN A 45 -4.10 -4.61 15.62
C GLN A 45 -5.26 -3.72 15.18
N TYR A 46 -5.52 -3.61 13.88
CA TYR A 46 -6.47 -2.63 13.33
C TYR A 46 -7.74 -3.26 12.76
N ALA A 47 -7.80 -4.59 12.64
CA ALA A 47 -8.94 -5.35 12.14
C ALA A 47 -9.58 -4.75 10.86
N PRO A 48 -8.79 -4.52 9.77
CA PRO A 48 -9.34 -3.98 8.54
C PRO A 48 -10.24 -5.03 7.85
N GLU A 49 -11.17 -4.57 7.02
CA GLU A 49 -12.06 -5.45 6.25
C GLU A 49 -11.50 -5.79 4.86
N ALA A 50 -10.63 -4.93 4.34
CA ALA A 50 -10.10 -5.03 2.99
C ALA A 50 -8.63 -4.62 2.93
N ALA A 51 -7.94 -5.13 1.91
CA ALA A 51 -6.59 -4.73 1.54
C ALA A 51 -6.56 -4.30 0.07
N ALA A 52 -6.10 -3.09 -0.19
CA ALA A 52 -5.81 -2.59 -1.52
C ALA A 52 -4.35 -2.90 -1.86
N VAL A 53 -4.12 -3.45 -3.05
CA VAL A 53 -2.79 -3.86 -3.52
C VAL A 53 -2.53 -3.26 -4.89
N GLU A 54 -1.36 -2.64 -5.08
CA GLU A 54 -0.97 -2.10 -6.37
C GLU A 54 -0.58 -3.23 -7.33
N GLU A 55 -1.06 -3.13 -8.57
CA GLU A 55 -0.63 -3.99 -9.67
C GLU A 55 0.73 -3.51 -10.18
N VAL A 56 1.71 -4.40 -10.14
CA VAL A 56 3.06 -4.07 -10.59
C VAL A 56 3.32 -4.71 -11.94
N PHE A 57 3.37 -3.88 -13.00
CA PHE A 57 3.57 -4.36 -14.37
C PHE A 57 5.00 -4.16 -14.90
N VAL A 58 5.79 -3.27 -14.29
CA VAL A 58 7.11 -2.93 -14.83
C VAL A 58 8.15 -2.84 -13.73
N ALA A 59 9.18 -3.63 -13.84
CA ALA A 59 10.41 -3.49 -13.07
C ALA A 59 11.59 -3.23 -14.00
N ARG A 60 12.63 -2.57 -13.48
CA ARG A 60 13.82 -2.19 -14.24
C ARG A 60 14.61 -3.40 -14.79
N SER A 61 14.40 -4.58 -14.24
CA SER A 61 15.01 -5.82 -14.68
C SER A 61 14.15 -7.04 -14.33
N PRO A 62 14.29 -8.18 -15.03
CA PRO A 62 13.56 -9.42 -14.72
C PRO A 62 13.78 -9.88 -13.27
N ARG A 63 14.99 -9.72 -12.74
CA ARG A 63 15.33 -10.09 -11.35
C ARG A 63 14.60 -9.23 -10.34
N SER A 64 14.48 -7.93 -10.60
CA SER A 64 13.73 -7.01 -9.74
C SER A 64 12.23 -7.28 -9.81
N ALA A 65 11.71 -7.59 -11.01
CA ALA A 65 10.31 -7.99 -11.21
C ALA A 65 9.97 -9.23 -10.40
N LEU A 66 10.82 -10.25 -10.44
CA LEU A 66 10.62 -11.50 -9.69
C LEU A 66 10.57 -11.25 -8.18
N LYS A 67 11.54 -10.51 -7.63
CA LYS A 67 11.57 -10.17 -6.20
C LYS A 67 10.34 -9.38 -5.76
N LEU A 68 9.91 -8.42 -6.57
CA LEU A 68 8.73 -7.61 -6.29
C LEU A 68 7.45 -8.45 -6.33
N GLY A 69 7.34 -9.36 -7.31
CA GLY A 69 6.23 -10.31 -7.41
C GLY A 69 6.16 -11.25 -6.18
N GLN A 70 7.29 -11.74 -5.72
CA GLN A 70 7.36 -12.58 -4.52
C GLN A 70 6.96 -11.78 -3.25
N ALA A 71 7.45 -10.56 -3.09
CA ALA A 71 7.06 -9.67 -1.98
C ALA A 71 5.56 -9.36 -2.00
N ARG A 72 5.01 -9.07 -3.19
CA ARG A 72 3.57 -8.88 -3.39
C ARG A 72 2.78 -10.14 -3.03
N GLY A 73 3.25 -11.31 -3.45
CA GLY A 73 2.65 -12.60 -3.10
C GLY A 73 2.58 -12.82 -1.59
N ALA A 74 3.68 -12.57 -0.87
CA ALA A 74 3.73 -12.66 0.59
C ALA A 74 2.70 -11.73 1.26
N ALA A 75 2.57 -10.49 0.76
CA ALA A 75 1.61 -9.52 1.27
C ALA A 75 0.15 -9.95 1.02
N VAL A 76 -0.16 -10.43 -0.18
CA VAL A 76 -1.50 -10.91 -0.53
C VAL A 76 -1.89 -12.12 0.32
N VAL A 77 -0.98 -13.08 0.50
CA VAL A 77 -1.22 -14.25 1.35
C VAL A 77 -1.42 -13.85 2.80
N ALA A 78 -0.63 -12.91 3.32
CA ALA A 78 -0.81 -12.39 4.68
C ALA A 78 -2.21 -11.78 4.87
N ALA A 79 -2.64 -10.94 3.95
CA ALA A 79 -3.96 -10.30 4.00
C ALA A 79 -5.11 -11.32 3.92
N LEU A 80 -5.03 -12.28 2.99
CA LEU A 80 -6.02 -13.36 2.86
C LEU A 80 -6.07 -14.25 4.10
N SER A 81 -4.90 -14.57 4.69
CA SER A 81 -4.82 -15.36 5.92
C SER A 81 -5.44 -14.64 7.12
N ALA A 82 -5.47 -13.32 7.09
CA ALA A 82 -6.15 -12.48 8.09
C ALA A 82 -7.65 -12.28 7.79
N GLY A 83 -8.17 -12.89 6.72
CA GLY A 83 -9.59 -12.81 6.33
C GLY A 83 -9.97 -11.56 5.55
N LEU A 84 -9.00 -10.79 5.03
CA LEU A 84 -9.27 -9.56 4.29
C LEU A 84 -9.67 -9.85 2.84
N SER A 85 -10.59 -9.05 2.31
CA SER A 85 -10.86 -8.99 0.87
C SER A 85 -9.74 -8.24 0.14
N ILE A 86 -9.29 -8.75 -1.03
CA ILE A 86 -8.21 -8.15 -1.80
C ILE A 86 -8.77 -7.38 -3.00
N PHE A 87 -8.33 -6.13 -3.14
CA PHE A 87 -8.63 -5.27 -4.28
C PHE A 87 -7.35 -4.82 -4.97
N ASN A 88 -7.29 -4.98 -6.29
CA ASN A 88 -6.12 -4.64 -7.08
C ASN A 88 -6.35 -3.36 -7.88
N TYR A 89 -5.39 -2.46 -7.89
CA TYR A 89 -5.46 -1.18 -8.58
C TYR A 89 -4.20 -0.94 -9.41
N SER A 90 -4.39 -0.50 -10.66
CA SER A 90 -3.27 -0.10 -11.51
C SER A 90 -2.67 1.22 -11.04
N PRO A 91 -1.36 1.45 -11.21
CA PRO A 91 -0.71 2.73 -10.88
C PRO A 91 -1.39 3.95 -11.52
N ARG A 92 -1.87 3.77 -12.77
CA ARG A 92 -2.60 4.83 -13.49
C ARG A 92 -3.91 5.20 -12.80
N LEU A 93 -4.66 4.20 -12.36
CA LEU A 93 -5.95 4.43 -11.68
C LEU A 93 -5.74 5.09 -10.31
N VAL A 94 -4.72 4.66 -9.56
CA VAL A 94 -4.36 5.30 -8.29
C VAL A 94 -4.04 6.79 -8.50
N LYS A 95 -3.21 7.13 -9.48
CA LYS A 95 -2.88 8.52 -9.82
C LYS A 95 -4.12 9.33 -10.22
N GLN A 96 -4.97 8.76 -11.05
CA GLN A 96 -6.20 9.40 -11.48
C GLN A 96 -7.16 9.66 -10.32
N SER A 97 -7.31 8.73 -9.41
CA SER A 97 -8.17 8.85 -8.22
C SER A 97 -7.72 9.95 -7.26
N VAL A 98 -6.40 10.15 -7.12
CA VAL A 98 -5.81 11.08 -6.17
C VAL A 98 -5.58 12.47 -6.77
N ALA A 99 -5.03 12.53 -7.98
CA ALA A 99 -4.60 13.78 -8.63
C ALA A 99 -5.51 14.22 -9.79
N GLY A 100 -6.53 13.42 -10.13
CA GLY A 100 -7.46 13.73 -11.21
C GLY A 100 -7.01 13.29 -12.61
N TYR A 101 -5.76 12.83 -12.78
CA TYR A 101 -5.24 12.34 -14.06
C TYR A 101 -4.15 11.26 -13.87
N GLY A 102 -4.14 10.28 -14.79
CA GLY A 102 -3.34 9.05 -14.63
C GLY A 102 -1.83 9.21 -14.89
N GLN A 103 -1.37 10.38 -15.33
CA GLN A 103 0.05 10.67 -15.59
C GLN A 103 0.67 11.62 -14.56
N ALA A 104 -0.01 11.84 -13.43
CA ALA A 104 0.50 12.66 -12.36
C ALA A 104 1.89 12.18 -11.91
N ASP A 105 2.79 13.11 -11.65
CA ASP A 105 4.09 12.78 -11.06
C ASP A 105 3.98 12.47 -9.57
N LYS A 106 5.04 11.90 -9.00
CA LYS A 106 5.06 11.50 -7.60
C LYS A 106 4.91 12.67 -6.63
N GLY A 107 5.42 13.84 -6.98
CA GLY A 107 5.29 15.04 -6.16
C GLY A 107 3.84 15.51 -6.08
N GLN A 108 3.14 15.50 -7.22
CA GLN A 108 1.73 15.86 -7.30
C GLN A 108 0.85 14.88 -6.50
N VAL A 109 1.08 13.57 -6.63
CA VAL A 109 0.35 12.56 -5.87
C VAL A 109 0.58 12.76 -4.36
N ARG A 110 1.83 12.96 -3.93
CA ARG A 110 2.18 13.16 -2.53
C ARG A 110 1.56 14.44 -1.95
N TYR A 111 1.57 15.52 -2.70
CA TYR A 111 0.90 16.77 -2.34
C TYR A 111 -0.61 16.56 -2.17
N MET A 112 -1.26 15.89 -3.13
CA MET A 112 -2.69 15.64 -3.06
C MET A 112 -3.08 14.72 -1.90
N VAL A 113 -2.28 13.68 -1.63
CA VAL A 113 -2.47 12.82 -0.44
C VAL A 113 -2.46 13.66 0.84
N ARG A 114 -1.49 14.58 0.98
CA ARG A 114 -1.43 15.50 2.12
C ARG A 114 -2.69 16.34 2.25
N VAL A 115 -3.15 16.91 1.14
CA VAL A 115 -4.34 17.79 1.11
C VAL A 115 -5.61 16.99 1.44
N LEU A 116 -5.83 15.86 0.77
CA LEU A 116 -7.04 15.04 0.92
C LEU A 116 -7.19 14.47 2.33
N LEU A 117 -6.08 14.15 2.99
CA LEU A 117 -6.07 13.59 4.34
C LEU A 117 -5.83 14.63 5.43
N GLY A 118 -5.66 15.91 5.08
CA GLY A 118 -5.42 16.97 6.06
C GLY A 118 -4.14 16.79 6.88
N LEU A 119 -3.08 16.22 6.29
CA LEU A 119 -1.84 15.95 7.01
C LEU A 119 -1.05 17.24 7.27
N ASN A 120 -0.55 17.40 8.50
CA ASN A 120 0.25 18.56 8.90
C ASN A 120 1.62 18.62 8.19
N ALA A 121 2.16 17.47 7.75
CA ALA A 121 3.45 17.37 7.06
C ALA A 121 3.32 16.45 5.85
N GLU A 122 4.24 16.59 4.90
CA GLU A 122 4.30 15.66 3.77
C GLU A 122 4.69 14.25 4.25
N PRO A 123 3.94 13.21 3.82
CA PRO A 123 4.31 11.84 4.09
C PRO A 123 5.59 11.45 3.33
N SER A 124 6.29 10.43 3.81
CA SER A 124 7.40 9.83 3.03
C SER A 124 6.86 9.30 1.70
N SER A 125 7.74 9.12 0.69
CA SER A 125 7.33 8.60 -0.62
C SER A 125 6.53 7.30 -0.50
N ASP A 126 7.06 6.36 0.29
CA ASP A 126 6.45 5.04 0.48
C ASP A 126 5.09 5.13 1.19
N ALA A 127 4.99 5.98 2.20
CA ALA A 127 3.71 6.22 2.90
C ALA A 127 2.69 6.90 1.97
N ALA A 128 3.13 7.83 1.13
CA ALA A 128 2.25 8.50 0.16
C ALA A 128 1.70 7.55 -0.89
N ASP A 129 2.53 6.64 -1.41
CA ASP A 129 2.12 5.64 -2.40
C ASP A 129 1.01 4.74 -1.83
N ALA A 130 1.16 4.30 -0.59
CA ALA A 130 0.18 3.44 0.04
C ALA A 130 -1.08 4.19 0.53
N LEU A 131 -0.95 5.42 1.01
CA LEU A 131 -2.11 6.26 1.31
C LEU A 131 -2.89 6.61 0.04
N ALA A 132 -2.21 6.86 -1.08
CA ALA A 132 -2.84 7.06 -2.38
C ALA A 132 -3.67 5.84 -2.82
N LEU A 133 -3.13 4.63 -2.60
CA LEU A 133 -3.83 3.38 -2.87
C LEU A 133 -5.07 3.22 -1.98
N ALA A 134 -4.99 3.57 -0.71
CA ALA A 134 -6.13 3.55 0.21
C ALA A 134 -7.22 4.56 -0.19
N ILE A 135 -6.83 5.78 -0.60
CA ILE A 135 -7.77 6.78 -1.14
C ILE A 135 -8.44 6.26 -2.41
N CYS A 136 -7.67 5.66 -3.33
CA CYS A 136 -8.20 5.06 -4.54
C CYS A 136 -9.25 3.99 -4.21
N HIS A 137 -8.96 3.10 -3.26
CA HIS A 137 -9.91 2.09 -2.81
C HIS A 137 -11.17 2.73 -2.21
N ALA A 138 -11.04 3.72 -1.35
CA ALA A 138 -12.18 4.41 -0.74
C ALA A 138 -13.10 5.05 -1.79
N HIS A 139 -12.53 5.67 -2.83
CA HIS A 139 -13.31 6.26 -3.92
C HIS A 139 -14.05 5.22 -4.77
N HIS A 140 -13.50 4.01 -4.92
CA HIS A 140 -14.09 2.95 -5.76
C HIS A 140 -14.97 1.99 -4.97
N SER A 141 -14.78 1.89 -3.66
CA SER A 141 -15.58 1.07 -2.76
C SER A 141 -16.69 1.88 -2.05
N ALA A 142 -16.77 3.18 -2.29
CA ALA A 142 -17.88 3.98 -1.80
C ALA A 142 -19.17 3.37 -2.33
N LEU A 143 -19.83 2.64 -1.46
CA LEU A 143 -21.16 2.10 -1.70
C LEU A 143 -22.10 3.26 -2.06
N PRO A 144 -23.01 3.07 -3.01
CA PRO A 144 -24.11 4.03 -3.17
C PRO A 144 -24.83 4.16 -1.84
N LEU A 145 -24.91 5.37 -1.34
CA LEU A 145 -25.76 5.74 -0.20
C LEU A 145 -27.20 5.39 -0.47
#